data_b59908bc7f2ee9b6d45731e346bf9f0d
#
_entry.id   b59908bc7f2ee9b6d45731e346bf9f0d
#
_cell.length_a   1.000
_cell.length_b   1.000
_cell.length_c   1.000
_cell.angle_alpha   90.00
_cell.angle_beta   90.00
_cell.angle_gamma   90.00
#
_symmetry.space_group_name_H-M   'P 1'
#
loop_
_entity.id
_entity.type
_entity.pdbx_description
1 polymer ?
#
loop_
_entity_poly.entity_id
_entity_poly.type
_entity_poly.pdbx_seq_one_letter_code
_entity_poly.pdbx_strand_id
1 'polypeptide(L)'
;MRFWDSSAVLPLVVRERTTDAARALIRSDAAVVVWWSTQVECASALARLERGAAFTATDMAVAIASLSRLASAWHEIEASDLLREWAVRLVRVHPLRAADAMQLAAAIVAAEMRPSGLEFVTADRRLAEAAVREGFLVRMLETLEPSPA
;
A
#
# COMPACT_ATOMS: atom_id res chain seq x y z
N MET A 1 -0.12 -4.71 -13.79
CA MET A 1 -1.04 -4.53 -12.64
C MET A 1 -0.34 -4.98 -11.38
N ARG A 2 -0.38 -4.19 -10.31
CA ARG A 2 0.26 -4.47 -9.02
C ARG A 2 -0.70 -4.17 -7.89
N PHE A 3 -0.62 -4.95 -6.81
CA PHE A 3 -1.28 -4.61 -5.55
C PHE A 3 -0.38 -3.67 -4.74
N TRP A 4 -0.96 -2.58 -4.25
CA TRP A 4 -0.27 -1.56 -3.47
C TRP A 4 -0.91 -1.47 -2.09
N ASP A 5 -0.15 -1.71 -1.04
CA ASP A 5 -0.63 -1.42 0.30
C ASP A 5 -0.54 0.08 0.62
N SER A 6 -1.17 0.52 1.71
CA SER A 6 -1.24 1.94 2.08
C SER A 6 0.13 2.59 2.29
N SER A 7 1.14 1.84 2.77
CA SER A 7 2.51 2.35 2.96
C SER A 7 3.21 2.67 1.64
N ALA A 8 2.84 1.97 0.56
CA ALA A 8 3.37 2.20 -0.78
C ALA A 8 2.60 3.30 -1.54
N VAL A 9 1.32 3.49 -1.22
CA VAL A 9 0.48 4.54 -1.82
C VAL A 9 0.85 5.92 -1.28
N LEU A 10 1.10 6.03 0.03
CA LEU A 10 1.37 7.31 0.70
C LEU A 10 2.49 8.13 0.05
N PRO A 11 3.64 7.55 -0.36
CA PRO A 11 4.70 8.27 -1.07
C PRO A 11 4.32 8.86 -2.43
N LEU A 12 3.21 8.42 -3.03
CA LEU A 12 2.67 9.01 -4.27
C LEU A 12 1.89 10.30 -4.00
N VAL A 13 1.42 10.47 -2.76
CA VAL A 13 0.57 11.58 -2.32
C VAL A 13 1.39 12.68 -1.64
N VAL A 14 2.34 12.29 -0.80
CA VAL A 14 3.25 13.20 -0.10
C VAL A 14 4.70 12.83 -0.38
N ARG A 15 5.60 13.84 -0.29
CA ARG A 15 7.01 13.57 -0.54
C ARG A 15 7.66 12.91 0.67
N GLU A 16 8.14 11.71 0.44
CA GLU A 16 8.89 10.88 1.38
C GLU A 16 10.15 10.33 0.72
N ARG A 17 11.01 9.65 1.50
CA ARG A 17 12.25 9.04 1.00
C ARG A 17 12.00 8.03 -0.13
N THR A 18 10.87 7.35 -0.10
CA THR A 18 10.49 6.31 -1.06
C THR A 18 9.68 6.83 -2.27
N THR A 19 9.41 8.14 -2.34
CA THR A 19 8.58 8.75 -3.40
C THR A 19 9.13 8.47 -4.80
N ASP A 20 10.43 8.58 -4.99
CA ASP A 20 11.02 8.41 -6.33
C ASP A 20 10.96 6.93 -6.77
N ALA A 21 11.13 5.99 -5.84
CA ALA A 21 10.94 4.56 -6.08
C ALA A 21 9.47 4.23 -6.42
N ALA A 22 8.51 4.75 -5.65
CA ALA A 22 7.09 4.58 -5.90
C ALA A 22 6.68 5.15 -7.27
N ARG A 23 7.15 6.36 -7.61
CA ARG A 23 6.90 6.98 -8.91
C ARG A 23 7.53 6.22 -10.08
N ALA A 24 8.69 5.61 -9.89
CA ALA A 24 9.31 4.77 -10.91
C ALA A 24 8.46 3.53 -11.19
N LEU A 25 7.94 2.87 -10.15
CA LEU A 25 7.06 1.71 -10.29
C LEU A 25 5.74 2.05 -10.98
N ILE A 26 5.06 3.13 -10.58
CA ILE A 26 3.77 3.50 -11.18
C ILE A 26 3.93 3.95 -12.64
N ARG A 27 5.07 4.55 -13.02
CA ARG A 27 5.36 4.85 -14.43
C ARG A 27 5.57 3.60 -15.28
N SER A 28 6.11 2.53 -14.71
CA SER A 28 6.32 1.27 -15.43
C SER A 28 5.04 0.45 -15.60
N ASP A 29 4.08 0.62 -14.70
CA ASP A 29 2.75 -0.02 -14.76
C ASP A 29 1.78 0.79 -13.89
N ALA A 30 0.90 1.52 -14.57
CA ALA A 30 -0.06 2.42 -13.93
C ALA A 30 -1.32 1.72 -13.38
N ALA A 31 -1.45 0.40 -13.58
CA ALA A 31 -2.60 -0.36 -13.09
C ALA A 31 -2.42 -0.69 -11.59
N VAL A 32 -3.01 0.14 -10.75
CA VAL A 32 -2.96 0.06 -9.29
C VAL A 32 -4.18 -0.70 -8.77
N VAL A 33 -3.95 -1.69 -7.94
CA VAL A 33 -5.00 -2.39 -7.18
C VAL A 33 -4.73 -2.18 -5.70
N VAL A 34 -5.77 -1.86 -4.94
CA VAL A 34 -5.68 -1.59 -3.50
C VAL A 34 -6.80 -2.29 -2.74
N TRP A 35 -6.65 -2.37 -1.43
CA TRP A 35 -7.71 -2.71 -0.51
C TRP A 35 -8.67 -1.52 -0.32
N TRP A 36 -9.96 -1.76 -0.19
CA TRP A 36 -11.00 -0.75 -0.03
C TRP A 36 -10.69 0.31 1.05
N SER A 37 -10.10 -0.07 2.19
CA SER A 37 -9.77 0.89 3.25
C SER A 37 -8.47 1.67 3.03
N THR A 38 -7.72 1.41 1.97
CA THR A 38 -6.42 2.06 1.70
C THR A 38 -6.54 3.58 1.69
N GLN A 39 -7.62 4.13 1.14
CA GLN A 39 -7.85 5.59 1.17
C GLN A 39 -7.97 6.12 2.60
N VAL A 40 -8.68 5.41 3.47
CA VAL A 40 -8.85 5.78 4.89
C VAL A 40 -7.53 5.66 5.64
N GLU A 41 -6.75 4.63 5.37
CA GLU A 41 -5.43 4.43 5.99
C GLU A 41 -4.47 5.54 5.59
N CYS A 42 -4.43 5.91 4.30
CA CYS A 42 -3.65 7.05 3.82
C CYS A 42 -4.11 8.38 4.45
N ALA A 43 -5.42 8.64 4.49
CA ALA A 43 -5.97 9.82 5.15
C ALA A 43 -5.61 9.88 6.64
N SER A 44 -5.63 8.74 7.33
CA SER A 44 -5.19 8.63 8.73
C SER A 44 -3.71 8.96 8.90
N ALA A 45 -2.84 8.52 7.97
CA ALA A 45 -1.43 8.86 7.99
C ALA A 45 -1.21 10.37 7.77
N LEU A 46 -1.92 10.98 6.81
CA LEU A 46 -1.88 12.43 6.56
C LEU A 46 -2.33 13.23 7.78
N ALA A 47 -3.42 12.81 8.43
CA ALA A 47 -3.92 13.46 9.64
C ALA A 47 -2.92 13.38 10.80
N ARG A 48 -2.11 12.32 10.90
CA ARG A 48 -1.01 12.27 11.89
C ARG A 48 0.07 13.30 11.59
N LEU A 49 0.43 13.51 10.31
CA LEU A 49 1.41 14.53 9.90
C LEU A 49 0.92 15.94 10.24
N GLU A 50 -0.36 16.23 10.03
CA GLU A 50 -0.98 17.51 10.38
C GLU A 50 -0.97 17.73 11.91
N ARG A 51 -1.41 16.75 12.69
CA ARG A 51 -1.39 16.82 14.17
C ARG A 51 0.02 16.95 14.75
N GLY A 52 1.02 16.37 14.08
CA GLY A 52 2.44 16.50 14.44
C GLY A 52 3.10 17.80 13.97
N ALA A 53 2.32 18.74 13.43
CA ALA A 53 2.77 20.02 12.87
C ALA A 53 3.80 19.87 11.71
N ALA A 54 3.90 18.70 11.10
CA ALA A 54 4.69 18.49 9.90
C ALA A 54 3.99 19.04 8.63
N PHE A 55 2.65 19.19 8.69
CA PHE A 55 1.81 19.72 7.62
C PHE A 55 1.00 20.92 8.11
N THR A 56 0.87 21.92 7.23
CA THR A 56 -0.12 23.00 7.38
C THR A 56 -1.50 22.52 6.91
N ALA A 57 -2.56 23.26 7.22
CA ALA A 57 -3.90 22.99 6.70
C ALA A 57 -3.92 23.03 5.15
N THR A 58 -3.12 23.89 4.53
CA THR A 58 -2.98 23.96 3.07
C THR A 58 -2.32 22.71 2.50
N ASP A 59 -1.24 22.22 3.14
CA ASP A 59 -0.55 20.99 2.73
C ASP A 59 -1.50 19.80 2.83
N MET A 60 -2.30 19.74 3.91
CA MET A 60 -3.32 18.70 4.10
C MET A 60 -4.37 18.72 2.99
N ALA A 61 -4.87 19.90 2.63
CA ALA A 61 -5.87 20.04 1.55
C ALA A 61 -5.30 19.56 0.19
N VAL A 62 -4.07 19.90 -0.11
CA VAL A 62 -3.37 19.45 -1.33
C VAL A 62 -3.16 17.93 -1.32
N ALA A 63 -2.74 17.37 -0.19
CA ALA A 63 -2.51 15.93 -0.06
C ALA A 63 -3.82 15.14 -0.20
N ILE A 64 -4.90 15.56 0.44
CA ILE A 64 -6.23 14.93 0.32
C ILE A 64 -6.76 15.01 -1.14
N ALA A 65 -6.60 16.15 -1.80
CA ALA A 65 -6.98 16.27 -3.21
C ALA A 65 -6.16 15.34 -4.13
N SER A 66 -4.88 15.17 -3.84
CA SER A 66 -4.00 14.23 -4.56
C SER A 66 -4.39 12.78 -4.31
N LEU A 67 -4.70 12.42 -3.07
CA LEU A 67 -5.21 11.09 -2.71
C LEU A 67 -6.53 10.78 -3.44
N SER A 68 -7.47 11.72 -3.46
CA SER A 68 -8.76 11.55 -4.14
C SER A 68 -8.60 11.35 -5.65
N ARG A 69 -7.67 12.08 -6.28
CA ARG A 69 -7.36 11.88 -7.72
C ARG A 69 -6.75 10.51 -7.99
N LEU A 70 -5.84 10.05 -7.13
CA LEU A 70 -5.26 8.73 -7.27
C LEU A 70 -6.33 7.64 -7.07
N ALA A 71 -7.20 7.81 -6.06
CA ALA A 71 -8.30 6.90 -5.77
C ALA A 71 -9.31 6.79 -6.92
N SER A 72 -9.52 7.83 -7.71
CA SER A 72 -10.43 7.79 -8.86
C SER A 72 -9.91 6.93 -10.03
N ALA A 73 -8.63 6.53 -9.99
CA ALA A 73 -7.98 5.80 -11.08
C ALA A 73 -7.53 4.38 -10.69
N TRP A 74 -7.57 4.01 -9.43
CA TRP A 74 -7.20 2.66 -8.99
C TRP A 74 -8.39 1.68 -9.00
N HIS A 75 -8.10 0.39 -8.85
CA HIS A 75 -9.11 -0.64 -8.63
C HIS A 75 -9.12 -1.05 -7.17
N GLU A 76 -10.30 -1.13 -6.57
CA GLU A 76 -10.46 -1.53 -5.18
C GLU A 76 -10.93 -2.98 -5.06
N ILE A 77 -10.33 -3.70 -4.13
CA ILE A 77 -10.83 -4.99 -3.67
C ILE A 77 -11.80 -4.72 -2.53
N GLU A 78 -13.06 -5.04 -2.74
CA GLU A 78 -14.12 -4.82 -1.77
C GLU A 78 -14.11 -5.86 -0.63
N ALA A 79 -14.77 -5.48 0.46
CA ALA A 79 -14.94 -6.38 1.61
C ALA A 79 -15.81 -7.59 1.24
N SER A 80 -15.34 -8.77 1.61
CA SER A 80 -16.07 -10.03 1.42
C SER A 80 -15.80 -11.00 2.57
N ASP A 81 -16.64 -12.01 2.70
CA ASP A 81 -16.43 -13.06 3.70
C ASP A 81 -15.14 -13.84 3.42
N LEU A 82 -14.86 -14.14 2.16
CA LEU A 82 -13.61 -14.78 1.75
C LEU A 82 -12.37 -13.98 2.18
N LEU A 83 -12.38 -12.66 1.98
CA LEU A 83 -11.28 -11.79 2.41
C LEU A 83 -11.13 -11.82 3.93
N ARG A 84 -12.24 -11.77 4.67
CA ARG A 84 -12.23 -11.85 6.13
C ARG A 84 -11.64 -13.17 6.63
N GLU A 85 -12.01 -14.29 6.03
CA GLU A 85 -11.47 -15.62 6.38
C GLU A 85 -9.95 -15.67 6.17
N TRP A 86 -9.45 -15.14 5.05
CA TRP A 86 -8.02 -15.01 4.80
C TRP A 86 -7.33 -14.12 5.83
N ALA A 87 -7.89 -12.95 6.14
CA ALA A 87 -7.31 -12.05 7.13
C ALA A 87 -7.21 -12.71 8.52
N VAL A 88 -8.26 -13.44 8.96
CA VAL A 88 -8.26 -14.20 10.21
C VAL A 88 -7.17 -15.28 10.21
N ARG A 89 -6.96 -15.98 9.10
CA ARG A 89 -5.86 -16.94 8.98
C ARG A 89 -4.51 -16.22 9.10
N LEU A 90 -4.32 -15.11 8.38
CA LEU A 90 -3.04 -14.40 8.28
C LEU A 90 -2.57 -13.84 9.65
N VAL A 91 -3.47 -13.31 10.48
CA VAL A 91 -3.10 -12.84 11.84
C VAL A 91 -2.67 -13.97 12.77
N ARG A 92 -3.04 -15.21 12.46
CA ARG A 92 -2.66 -16.39 13.25
C ARG A 92 -1.33 -16.99 12.82
N VAL A 93 -0.93 -16.83 11.54
CA VAL A 93 0.30 -17.42 10.98
C VAL A 93 1.45 -16.41 10.83
N HIS A 94 1.14 -15.14 10.83
CA HIS A 94 2.14 -14.06 10.70
C HIS A 94 1.99 -13.04 11.84
N PRO A 95 3.09 -12.39 12.27
CA PRO A 95 3.03 -11.33 13.28
C PRO A 95 2.51 -10.01 12.68
N LEU A 96 1.30 -10.03 12.13
CA LEU A 96 0.64 -8.90 11.49
C LEU A 96 -0.41 -8.28 12.41
N ARG A 97 -0.60 -6.97 12.28
CA ARG A 97 -1.78 -6.28 12.81
C ARG A 97 -2.99 -6.53 11.90
N ALA A 98 -4.19 -6.29 12.41
CA ALA A 98 -5.41 -6.52 11.66
C ALA A 98 -5.46 -5.77 10.32
N ALA A 99 -5.02 -4.50 10.30
CA ALA A 99 -4.98 -3.70 9.05
C ALA A 99 -4.03 -4.33 8.02
N ASP A 100 -2.82 -4.75 8.43
CA ASP A 100 -1.84 -5.38 7.54
C ASP A 100 -2.34 -6.73 7.00
N ALA A 101 -3.01 -7.51 7.85
CA ALA A 101 -3.63 -8.76 7.43
C ALA A 101 -4.76 -8.55 6.42
N MET A 102 -5.55 -7.47 6.55
CA MET A 102 -6.57 -7.09 5.56
C MET A 102 -5.95 -6.70 4.23
N GLN A 103 -4.85 -5.92 4.25
CA GLN A 103 -4.10 -5.58 3.04
C GLN A 103 -3.60 -6.84 2.32
N LEU A 104 -2.97 -7.77 3.05
CA LEU A 104 -2.45 -9.01 2.45
C LEU A 104 -3.57 -9.94 1.98
N ALA A 105 -4.68 -10.03 2.73
CA ALA A 105 -5.85 -10.81 2.32
C ALA A 105 -6.49 -10.25 1.04
N ALA A 106 -6.58 -8.92 0.92
CA ALA A 106 -7.07 -8.27 -0.29
C ALA A 106 -6.17 -8.56 -1.50
N ALA A 107 -4.85 -8.59 -1.30
CA ALA A 107 -3.91 -8.96 -2.35
C ALA A 107 -4.09 -10.43 -2.78
N ILE A 108 -4.33 -11.36 -1.86
CA ILE A 108 -4.61 -12.77 -2.18
C ILE A 108 -5.88 -12.90 -3.00
N VAL A 109 -6.94 -12.17 -2.64
CA VAL A 109 -8.19 -12.13 -3.40
C VAL A 109 -7.96 -11.52 -4.79
N ALA A 110 -7.22 -10.40 -4.88
CA ALA A 110 -6.86 -9.76 -6.14
C ALA A 110 -6.06 -10.68 -7.08
N ALA A 111 -5.21 -11.52 -6.51
CA ALA A 111 -4.42 -12.52 -7.23
C ALA A 111 -5.22 -13.80 -7.58
N GLU A 112 -6.53 -13.82 -7.36
CA GLU A 112 -7.39 -15.00 -7.58
C GLU A 112 -6.81 -16.26 -6.91
N MET A 113 -6.34 -16.14 -5.67
CA MET A 113 -5.66 -17.20 -4.90
C MET A 113 -4.35 -17.71 -5.53
N ARG A 114 -3.75 -16.94 -6.43
CA ARG A 114 -2.47 -17.26 -7.10
C ARG A 114 -1.45 -16.13 -6.88
N PRO A 115 -0.89 -15.99 -5.66
CA PRO A 115 -0.02 -14.86 -5.30
C PRO A 115 1.14 -14.63 -6.27
N SER A 116 1.71 -15.68 -6.87
CA SER A 116 2.82 -15.57 -7.84
C SER A 116 2.45 -14.84 -9.14
N GLY A 117 1.16 -14.64 -9.41
CA GLY A 117 0.66 -13.91 -10.59
C GLY A 117 0.50 -12.41 -10.41
N LEU A 118 0.73 -11.88 -9.18
CA LEU A 118 0.55 -10.47 -8.86
C LEU A 118 1.73 -9.95 -8.05
N GLU A 119 2.33 -8.83 -8.47
CA GLU A 119 3.35 -8.16 -7.66
C GLU A 119 2.69 -7.41 -6.50
N PHE A 120 3.30 -7.51 -5.31
CA PHE A 120 2.88 -6.83 -4.08
C PHE A 120 3.86 -5.70 -3.76
N VAL A 121 3.38 -4.46 -3.73
CA VAL A 121 4.20 -3.27 -3.48
C VAL A 121 3.96 -2.77 -2.06
N THR A 122 5.01 -2.62 -1.28
CA THR A 122 4.94 -2.16 0.11
C THR A 122 6.21 -1.41 0.53
N ALA A 123 6.10 -0.54 1.52
CA ALA A 123 7.23 0.04 2.25
C ALA A 123 7.35 -0.57 3.67
N ASP A 124 6.43 -1.44 4.08
CA ASP A 124 6.44 -2.12 5.38
C ASP A 124 7.18 -3.46 5.28
N ARG A 125 8.32 -3.56 5.99
CA ARG A 125 9.16 -4.77 5.99
C ARG A 125 8.44 -5.99 6.53
N ARG A 126 7.65 -5.84 7.60
CA ARG A 126 6.92 -6.95 8.23
C ARG A 126 5.85 -7.50 7.30
N LEU A 127 5.15 -6.59 6.61
CA LEU A 127 4.16 -6.97 5.62
C LEU A 127 4.81 -7.60 4.38
N ALA A 128 5.97 -7.09 3.94
CA ALA A 128 6.77 -7.67 2.87
C ALA A 128 7.19 -9.12 3.17
N GLU A 129 7.70 -9.38 4.38
CA GLU A 129 8.08 -10.74 4.82
C GLU A 129 6.89 -11.71 4.80
N ALA A 130 5.73 -11.27 5.27
CA ALA A 130 4.50 -12.08 5.24
C ALA A 130 4.05 -12.34 3.79
N ALA A 131 4.07 -11.33 2.93
CA ALA A 131 3.70 -11.45 1.52
C ALA A 131 4.61 -12.43 0.76
N VAL A 132 5.93 -12.40 1.01
CA VAL A 132 6.87 -13.38 0.44
C VAL A 132 6.51 -14.80 0.89
N ARG A 133 6.20 -15.01 2.17
CA ARG A 133 5.81 -16.33 2.70
C ARG A 133 4.49 -16.84 2.14
N GLU A 134 3.58 -15.95 1.79
CA GLU A 134 2.33 -16.30 1.09
C GLU A 134 2.52 -16.47 -0.44
N GLY A 135 3.72 -16.26 -0.97
CA GLY A 135 4.09 -16.57 -2.36
C GLY A 135 4.02 -15.40 -3.33
N PHE A 136 3.92 -14.16 -2.83
CA PHE A 136 3.97 -12.98 -3.69
C PHE A 136 5.38 -12.66 -4.17
N LEU A 137 5.46 -12.09 -5.37
CA LEU A 137 6.60 -11.33 -5.83
C LEU A 137 6.52 -9.93 -5.22
N VAL A 138 7.36 -9.64 -4.21
CA VAL A 138 7.31 -8.39 -3.46
C VAL A 138 8.23 -7.34 -4.08
N ARG A 139 7.70 -6.13 -4.23
CA ARG A 139 8.45 -4.91 -4.54
C ARG A 139 8.52 -4.05 -3.28
N MET A 140 9.60 -4.19 -2.54
CA MET A 140 9.87 -3.33 -1.39
C MET A 140 10.27 -1.94 -1.88
N LEU A 141 9.57 -0.89 -1.40
CA LEU A 141 10.00 0.48 -1.65
C LEU A 141 11.14 0.82 -0.69
N GLU A 142 12.32 0.97 -1.23
CA GLU A 142 13.52 1.38 -0.50
C GLU A 142 13.91 2.80 -0.90
N THR A 143 14.63 3.49 -0.01
CA THR A 143 15.28 4.75 -0.34
C THR A 143 16.28 4.48 -1.47
N LEU A 144 16.13 5.17 -2.60
CA LEU A 144 17.17 5.14 -3.63
C LEU A 144 18.41 5.81 -3.03
N GLU A 145 19.43 5.02 -2.69
CA GLU A 145 20.74 5.56 -2.35
C GLU A 145 21.23 6.37 -3.55
N PRO A 146 21.77 7.58 -3.35
CA PRO A 146 22.41 8.29 -4.44
C PRO A 146 23.54 7.39 -4.97
N SER A 147 23.52 7.12 -6.28
CA SER A 147 24.59 6.36 -6.93
C SER A 147 25.93 6.98 -6.56
N PRO A 148 26.90 6.23 -6.06
CA PRO A 148 28.23 6.77 -5.80
C PRO A 148 28.79 7.34 -7.11
N ALA A 149 29.20 8.61 -7.04
CA ALA A 149 29.80 9.34 -8.15
C ALA A 149 31.15 8.70 -8.59
#